data_3d640dd4cee7a05c6b72cefbc6ec44d3
#
_entry.id   3d640dd4cee7a05c6b72cefbc6ec44d3
#
_cell.length_a   1.000
_cell.length_b   1.000
_cell.length_c   1.000
_cell.angle_alpha   90.00
_cell.angle_beta   90.00
_cell.angle_gamma   90.00
#
_symmetry.space_group_name_H-M   'P 1'
#
loop_
_entity.id
_entity.type
_entity.pdbx_description
1 polymer ?
#
loop_
_entity_poly.entity_id
_entity_poly.type
_entity_poly.pdbx_seq_one_letter_code
_entity_poly.pdbx_strand_id
1 'polypeptide(L)'
;MTKKLFDEAKKRIPGGVNSPVRAFKAVSGTPLFINKASGPYLYDSEDKKYLDYVGSWGPMILGHAHPKIVKAVNDAAKCGLSFGAPTEIETQMANKICDLMPSIEKIRMVNSGTEAAMSAIRLARGYTGRDIIIKFEGCYHGHTDSLLVKAGSGALTFGVPTSPGVPTDLAKYTVTLTYNDIHQLQDTFEKIGNKVAAVIIEPIAGNMSLVPGNQEFLNTLRELCNKHKSVLIFDEVMTGFRVALG
;
A
#
# COMPACT_ATOMS: atom_id res chain seq x y z
N MET A 1 16.44 -10.40 -27.12
CA MET A 1 15.01 -10.77 -27.06
C MET A 1 14.20 -9.75 -26.25
N THR A 2 14.62 -9.37 -25.09
CA THR A 2 13.96 -8.45 -24.14
C THR A 2 13.52 -7.11 -24.76
N LYS A 3 14.38 -6.43 -25.54
CA LYS A 3 14.04 -5.16 -26.19
C LYS A 3 12.85 -5.32 -27.17
N LYS A 4 12.82 -6.40 -27.94
CA LYS A 4 11.72 -6.69 -28.89
C LYS A 4 10.40 -6.92 -28.15
N LEU A 5 10.43 -7.65 -27.01
CA LEU A 5 9.26 -7.88 -26.17
C LEU A 5 8.74 -6.56 -25.56
N PHE A 6 9.64 -5.69 -25.11
CA PHE A 6 9.25 -4.39 -24.56
C PHE A 6 8.68 -3.45 -25.64
N ASP A 7 9.27 -3.45 -26.84
CA ASP A 7 8.76 -2.66 -27.97
C ASP A 7 7.37 -3.14 -28.40
N GLU A 8 7.14 -4.45 -28.36
CA GLU A 8 5.80 -5.01 -28.62
C GLU A 8 4.80 -4.64 -27.52
N ALA A 9 5.20 -4.76 -26.24
CA ALA A 9 4.36 -4.38 -25.10
C ALA A 9 3.92 -2.91 -25.17
N LYS A 10 4.82 -2.00 -25.54
CA LYS A 10 4.51 -0.57 -25.70
C LYS A 10 3.41 -0.25 -26.72
N LYS A 11 3.18 -1.13 -27.69
CA LYS A 11 2.11 -0.95 -28.68
C LYS A 11 0.71 -1.16 -28.10
N ARG A 12 0.58 -1.88 -27.00
CA ARG A 12 -0.70 -2.28 -26.42
C ARG A 12 -0.88 -1.91 -24.96
N ILE A 13 0.21 -1.73 -24.23
CA ILE A 13 0.20 -1.41 -22.80
C ILE A 13 0.83 -0.03 -22.61
N PRO A 14 0.14 0.94 -21.99
CA PRO A 14 0.70 2.25 -21.72
C PRO A 14 2.04 2.16 -20.99
N GLY A 15 3.11 2.72 -21.59
CA GLY A 15 4.46 2.60 -21.07
C GLY A 15 5.10 1.20 -21.17
N GLY A 16 4.41 0.22 -21.78
CA GLY A 16 4.87 -1.15 -21.97
C GLY A 16 4.80 -2.04 -20.72
N VAL A 17 4.16 -1.57 -19.64
CA VAL A 17 4.08 -2.27 -18.35
C VAL A 17 2.74 -1.99 -17.65
N ASN A 18 2.25 -2.93 -16.83
CA ASN A 18 1.03 -2.77 -16.05
C ASN A 18 1.26 -2.04 -14.70
N SER A 19 2.53 -1.70 -14.38
CA SER A 19 2.88 -0.83 -13.26
C SER A 19 4.04 0.07 -13.67
N PRO A 20 3.90 1.42 -13.56
CA PRO A 20 4.90 2.37 -14.07
C PRO A 20 6.33 2.15 -13.55
N VAL A 21 6.48 1.68 -12.33
CA VAL A 21 7.79 1.40 -11.71
C VAL A 21 8.57 0.31 -12.46
N ARG A 22 7.88 -0.61 -13.15
CA ARG A 22 8.50 -1.70 -13.92
C ARG A 22 9.09 -1.26 -15.26
N ALA A 23 8.82 -0.01 -15.69
CA ALA A 23 9.29 0.52 -16.99
C ALA A 23 10.76 0.98 -16.99
N PHE A 24 11.46 0.89 -15.87
CA PHE A 24 12.85 1.35 -15.69
C PHE A 24 13.07 2.84 -16.02
N LYS A 25 12.02 3.68 -15.93
CA LYS A 25 12.14 5.10 -16.24
C LYS A 25 13.10 5.86 -15.32
N ALA A 26 13.23 5.42 -14.06
CA ALA A 26 14.14 6.01 -13.08
C ALA A 26 15.55 5.41 -13.09
N VAL A 27 15.76 4.35 -13.86
CA VAL A 27 17.04 3.67 -14.00
C VAL A 27 17.33 3.44 -15.48
N SER A 28 18.58 3.23 -15.85
CA SER A 28 18.96 2.94 -17.22
C SER A 28 18.67 1.47 -17.59
N GLY A 29 18.45 1.21 -18.88
CA GLY A 29 18.28 -0.13 -19.42
C GLY A 29 16.87 -0.44 -19.92
N THR A 30 16.66 -1.70 -20.27
CA THR A 30 15.37 -2.25 -20.71
C THR A 30 14.83 -3.18 -19.63
N PRO A 31 13.54 -3.10 -19.29
CA PRO A 31 12.92 -4.01 -18.32
C PRO A 31 13.13 -5.47 -18.67
N LEU A 32 13.44 -6.30 -17.68
CA LEU A 32 13.54 -7.74 -17.85
C LEU A 32 12.16 -8.36 -18.00
N PHE A 33 12.03 -9.30 -18.93
CA PHE A 33 10.83 -10.13 -19.06
C PHE A 33 11.08 -11.47 -18.40
N ILE A 34 10.45 -11.69 -17.25
CA ILE A 34 10.64 -12.87 -16.42
C ILE A 34 9.72 -13.99 -16.93
N ASN A 35 10.29 -15.17 -17.14
CA ASN A 35 9.58 -16.36 -17.62
C ASN A 35 9.24 -17.34 -16.49
N LYS A 36 10.11 -17.49 -15.52
CA LYS A 36 9.91 -18.38 -14.36
C LYS A 36 10.66 -17.88 -13.13
N ALA A 37 10.27 -18.37 -11.97
CA ALA A 37 10.94 -18.09 -10.71
C ALA A 37 10.91 -19.31 -9.80
N SER A 38 11.94 -19.49 -8.96
CA SER A 38 12.01 -20.60 -8.01
C SER A 38 12.93 -20.23 -6.84
N GLY A 39 12.46 -20.43 -5.61
CA GLY A 39 13.19 -20.02 -4.41
C GLY A 39 13.57 -18.53 -4.49
N PRO A 40 14.85 -18.18 -4.29
CA PRO A 40 15.31 -16.79 -4.34
C PRO A 40 15.67 -16.31 -5.75
N TYR A 41 15.30 -17.02 -6.80
CA TYR A 41 15.79 -16.74 -8.15
C TYR A 41 14.67 -16.44 -9.14
N LEU A 42 14.94 -15.45 -10.02
CA LEU A 42 14.19 -15.16 -11.25
C LEU A 42 14.96 -15.65 -12.46
N TYR A 43 14.25 -16.00 -13.51
CA TYR A 43 14.83 -16.37 -14.81
C TYR A 43 14.10 -15.56 -15.88
N ASP A 44 14.88 -14.85 -16.70
CA ASP A 44 14.32 -14.06 -17.80
C ASP A 44 13.95 -14.91 -19.02
N SER A 45 13.44 -14.25 -20.06
CA SER A 45 13.05 -14.87 -21.31
C SER A 45 14.20 -15.51 -22.11
N GLU A 46 15.44 -15.33 -21.68
CA GLU A 46 16.66 -15.93 -22.23
C GLU A 46 17.28 -16.96 -21.27
N ASP A 47 16.51 -17.39 -20.24
CA ASP A 47 16.91 -18.28 -19.16
C ASP A 47 18.09 -17.79 -18.30
N LYS A 48 18.42 -16.52 -18.39
CA LYS A 48 19.43 -15.93 -17.52
C LYS A 48 18.89 -15.82 -16.10
N LYS A 49 19.70 -16.26 -15.13
CA LYS A 49 19.37 -16.36 -13.70
C LYS A 49 19.74 -15.07 -12.97
N TYR A 50 18.85 -14.60 -12.12
CA TYR A 50 19.05 -13.43 -11.23
C TYR A 50 18.67 -13.78 -9.81
N LEU A 51 19.41 -13.26 -8.82
CA LEU A 51 19.00 -13.30 -7.43
C LEU A 51 17.96 -12.20 -7.19
N ASP A 52 16.79 -12.58 -6.65
CA ASP A 52 15.68 -11.68 -6.45
C ASP A 52 15.73 -11.02 -5.07
N TYR A 53 16.11 -9.75 -5.01
CA TYR A 53 16.02 -8.92 -3.81
C TYR A 53 14.71 -8.13 -3.68
N VAL A 54 13.81 -8.25 -4.66
CA VAL A 54 12.52 -7.52 -4.68
C VAL A 54 11.41 -8.34 -4.04
N GLY A 55 11.46 -9.69 -4.18
CA GLY A 55 10.47 -10.59 -3.58
C GLY A 55 9.03 -10.25 -3.97
N SER A 56 8.80 -9.86 -5.24
CA SER A 56 7.50 -9.40 -5.77
C SER A 56 6.89 -8.23 -4.98
N TRP A 57 7.73 -7.33 -4.49
CA TRP A 57 7.35 -6.17 -3.66
C TRP A 57 6.77 -6.57 -2.28
N GLY A 58 7.29 -7.64 -1.70
CA GLY A 58 7.02 -8.05 -0.34
C GLY A 58 6.37 -9.42 -0.13
N PRO A 59 5.42 -9.92 -0.96
CA PRO A 59 4.67 -11.13 -0.62
C PRO A 59 5.47 -12.43 -0.67
N MET A 60 6.63 -12.51 -1.33
CA MET A 60 7.39 -13.75 -1.50
C MET A 60 8.26 -14.11 -0.28
N ILE A 61 7.66 -14.21 0.90
CA ILE A 61 8.36 -14.53 2.17
C ILE A 61 9.03 -15.92 2.12
N LEU A 62 8.37 -16.90 1.51
CA LEU A 62 8.90 -18.27 1.36
C LEU A 62 9.68 -18.47 0.06
N GLY A 63 9.94 -17.40 -0.69
CA GLY A 63 10.50 -17.45 -2.04
C GLY A 63 9.46 -17.86 -3.09
N HIS A 64 9.90 -17.88 -4.34
CA HIS A 64 9.05 -18.21 -5.47
C HIS A 64 8.75 -19.70 -5.58
N ALA A 65 7.54 -20.02 -6.02
CA ALA A 65 7.08 -21.37 -6.33
C ALA A 65 7.31 -22.37 -5.18
N HIS A 66 7.09 -21.97 -3.92
CA HIS A 66 7.24 -22.86 -2.79
C HIS A 66 6.33 -24.09 -2.93
N PRO A 67 6.84 -25.34 -2.85
CA PRO A 67 6.07 -26.54 -3.23
C PRO A 67 4.75 -26.72 -2.49
N LYS A 68 4.72 -26.43 -1.17
CA LYS A 68 3.49 -26.54 -0.37
C LYS A 68 2.43 -25.50 -0.81
N ILE A 69 2.86 -24.28 -1.19
CA ILE A 69 1.94 -23.24 -1.64
C ILE A 69 1.38 -23.59 -3.03
N VAL A 70 2.26 -23.99 -3.96
CA VAL A 70 1.85 -24.42 -5.31
C VAL A 70 0.85 -25.59 -5.22
N LYS A 71 1.13 -26.58 -4.35
CA LYS A 71 0.20 -27.70 -4.14
C LYS A 71 -1.15 -27.23 -3.61
N ALA A 72 -1.19 -26.38 -2.59
CA ALA A 72 -2.43 -25.87 -2.02
C ALA A 72 -3.26 -25.10 -3.04
N VAL A 73 -2.61 -24.23 -3.85
CA VAL A 73 -3.27 -23.49 -4.93
C VAL A 73 -3.83 -24.43 -6.00
N ASN A 74 -3.05 -25.44 -6.43
CA ASN A 74 -3.50 -26.41 -7.42
C ASN A 74 -4.70 -27.25 -6.91
N ASP A 75 -4.69 -27.63 -5.65
CA ASP A 75 -5.78 -28.41 -5.06
C ASP A 75 -7.07 -27.56 -4.93
N ALA A 76 -6.94 -26.30 -4.48
CA ALA A 76 -8.09 -25.40 -4.42
C ALA A 76 -8.65 -25.07 -5.81
N ALA A 77 -7.79 -24.86 -6.80
CA ALA A 77 -8.21 -24.54 -8.17
C ALA A 77 -9.08 -25.63 -8.82
N LYS A 78 -8.89 -26.90 -8.44
CA LYS A 78 -9.73 -28.03 -8.92
C LYS A 78 -11.19 -27.90 -8.46
N CYS A 79 -11.44 -27.19 -7.37
CA CYS A 79 -12.79 -26.96 -6.84
C CYS A 79 -13.46 -25.71 -7.42
N GLY A 80 -12.75 -24.92 -8.22
CA GLY A 80 -13.22 -23.67 -8.82
C GLY A 80 -12.43 -22.47 -8.34
N LEU A 81 -12.42 -21.40 -9.15
CA LEU A 81 -11.62 -20.20 -8.91
C LEU A 81 -12.48 -19.02 -8.42
N SER A 82 -13.80 -19.06 -8.58
CA SER A 82 -14.71 -17.99 -8.17
C SER A 82 -16.15 -18.52 -8.14
N PHE A 83 -16.91 -18.14 -7.12
CA PHE A 83 -18.26 -18.68 -6.90
C PHE A 83 -19.35 -17.61 -6.88
N GLY A 84 -19.01 -16.32 -6.74
CA GLY A 84 -20.01 -15.27 -6.53
C GLY A 84 -20.84 -15.45 -5.24
N ALA A 85 -20.33 -16.24 -4.29
CA ALA A 85 -20.97 -16.61 -3.03
C ALA A 85 -19.92 -16.69 -1.90
N PRO A 86 -20.30 -16.59 -0.61
CA PRO A 86 -19.41 -16.78 0.52
C PRO A 86 -18.78 -18.18 0.51
N THR A 87 -17.54 -18.28 1.01
CA THR A 87 -16.83 -19.54 1.12
C THR A 87 -16.33 -19.78 2.54
N GLU A 88 -16.20 -21.05 2.92
CA GLU A 88 -15.66 -21.41 4.24
C GLU A 88 -14.22 -20.94 4.41
N ILE A 89 -13.42 -20.99 3.35
CA ILE A 89 -12.00 -20.57 3.39
C ILE A 89 -11.83 -19.09 3.69
N GLU A 90 -12.76 -18.22 3.28
CA GLU A 90 -12.75 -16.80 3.64
C GLU A 90 -12.93 -16.63 5.15
N THR A 91 -13.84 -17.38 5.75
CA THR A 91 -14.09 -17.37 7.20
C THR A 91 -12.87 -17.89 7.97
N GLN A 92 -12.28 -18.99 7.50
CA GLN A 92 -11.06 -19.56 8.09
C GLN A 92 -9.90 -18.57 8.04
N MET A 93 -9.71 -17.87 6.91
CA MET A 93 -8.66 -16.84 6.77
C MET A 93 -8.93 -15.64 7.69
N ALA A 94 -10.17 -15.18 7.77
CA ALA A 94 -10.54 -14.08 8.66
C ALA A 94 -10.24 -14.42 10.13
N ASN A 95 -10.64 -15.59 10.60
CA ASN A 95 -10.33 -16.06 11.96
C ASN A 95 -8.82 -16.13 12.18
N LYS A 96 -8.08 -16.71 11.22
CA LYS A 96 -6.62 -16.83 11.32
C LYS A 96 -5.91 -15.49 11.46
N ILE A 97 -6.37 -14.47 10.72
CA ILE A 97 -5.81 -13.12 10.80
C ILE A 97 -6.14 -12.48 12.15
N CYS A 98 -7.39 -12.56 12.61
CA CYS A 98 -7.79 -12.03 13.92
C CYS A 98 -7.03 -12.71 15.07
N ASP A 99 -6.78 -14.02 14.99
CA ASP A 99 -6.00 -14.75 15.99
C ASP A 99 -4.53 -14.30 16.04
N LEU A 100 -3.95 -13.98 14.88
CA LEU A 100 -2.55 -13.54 14.76
C LEU A 100 -2.35 -12.05 15.06
N MET A 101 -3.38 -11.22 14.86
CA MET A 101 -3.35 -9.78 15.08
C MET A 101 -4.48 -9.38 16.03
N PRO A 102 -4.28 -9.43 17.36
CA PRO A 102 -5.34 -9.21 18.36
C PRO A 102 -6.02 -7.84 18.30
N SER A 103 -5.39 -6.86 17.64
CA SER A 103 -5.98 -5.54 17.37
C SER A 103 -7.07 -5.56 16.30
N ILE A 104 -7.18 -6.65 15.53
CA ILE A 104 -8.16 -6.80 14.47
C ILE A 104 -9.36 -7.62 14.99
N GLU A 105 -10.51 -6.97 15.17
CA GLU A 105 -11.77 -7.62 15.56
C GLU A 105 -12.59 -8.11 14.35
N LYS A 106 -12.51 -7.39 13.24
CA LYS A 106 -13.24 -7.68 12.00
C LYS A 106 -12.37 -7.39 10.79
N ILE A 107 -12.53 -8.22 9.76
CA ILE A 107 -11.76 -8.09 8.53
C ILE A 107 -12.69 -8.11 7.31
N ARG A 108 -12.31 -7.32 6.31
CA ARG A 108 -12.84 -7.42 4.95
C ARG A 108 -11.67 -7.55 3.98
N MET A 109 -11.72 -8.58 3.16
CA MET A 109 -10.72 -8.81 2.12
C MET A 109 -11.04 -7.99 0.87
N VAL A 110 -10.00 -7.52 0.22
CA VAL A 110 -10.01 -6.79 -1.06
C VAL A 110 -8.87 -7.32 -1.94
N ASN A 111 -8.78 -6.87 -3.20
CA ASN A 111 -7.82 -7.41 -4.15
C ASN A 111 -6.47 -6.67 -4.18
N SER A 112 -6.36 -5.50 -3.56
CA SER A 112 -5.14 -4.69 -3.59
C SER A 112 -5.04 -3.74 -2.41
N GLY A 113 -3.81 -3.25 -2.12
CA GLY A 113 -3.58 -2.20 -1.13
C GLY A 113 -4.30 -0.90 -1.47
N THR A 114 -4.45 -0.56 -2.74
CA THR A 114 -5.25 0.60 -3.19
C THR A 114 -6.71 0.46 -2.78
N GLU A 115 -7.31 -0.70 -2.98
CA GLU A 115 -8.70 -0.96 -2.57
C GLU A 115 -8.85 -0.96 -1.05
N ALA A 116 -7.86 -1.48 -0.32
CA ALA A 116 -7.84 -1.44 1.15
C ALA A 116 -7.80 0.00 1.66
N ALA A 117 -6.84 0.81 1.20
CA ALA A 117 -6.71 2.21 1.59
C ALA A 117 -7.94 3.04 1.22
N MET A 118 -8.46 2.87 0.00
CA MET A 118 -9.70 3.53 -0.45
C MET A 118 -10.89 3.18 0.44
N SER A 119 -11.03 1.92 0.80
CA SER A 119 -12.13 1.44 1.64
C SER A 119 -12.00 1.94 3.08
N ALA A 120 -10.79 1.92 3.64
CA ALA A 120 -10.49 2.41 4.98
C ALA A 120 -10.77 3.92 5.11
N ILE A 121 -10.36 4.73 4.12
CA ILE A 121 -10.64 6.17 4.09
C ILE A 121 -12.14 6.43 4.01
N ARG A 122 -12.86 5.71 3.13
CA ARG A 122 -14.31 5.87 3.01
C ARG A 122 -15.03 5.49 4.31
N LEU A 123 -14.59 4.41 4.95
CA LEU A 123 -15.11 3.99 6.25
C LEU A 123 -14.86 5.05 7.32
N ALA A 124 -13.63 5.58 7.40
CA ALA A 124 -13.26 6.60 8.37
C ALA A 124 -14.07 7.90 8.20
N ARG A 125 -14.25 8.35 6.95
CA ARG A 125 -15.11 9.51 6.65
C ARG A 125 -16.56 9.26 7.04
N GLY A 126 -17.12 8.11 6.69
CA GLY A 126 -18.48 7.73 7.05
C GLY A 126 -18.70 7.61 8.56
N TYR A 127 -17.74 7.04 9.28
CA TYR A 127 -17.79 6.87 10.72
C TYR A 127 -17.67 8.19 11.49
N THR A 128 -16.79 9.08 11.07
CA THR A 128 -16.53 10.35 11.75
C THR A 128 -17.45 11.50 11.31
N GLY A 129 -18.08 11.39 10.12
CA GLY A 129 -18.80 12.48 9.48
C GLY A 129 -17.88 13.64 9.03
N ARG A 130 -16.58 13.38 8.79
CA ARG A 130 -15.56 14.38 8.47
C ARG A 130 -14.89 14.06 7.15
N ASP A 131 -14.23 15.06 6.53
CA ASP A 131 -13.70 14.94 5.17
C ASP A 131 -12.16 14.84 5.11
N ILE A 132 -11.45 15.50 6.05
CA ILE A 132 -10.00 15.68 5.95
C ILE A 132 -9.26 14.39 6.30
N ILE A 133 -8.29 14.06 5.45
CA ILE A 133 -7.32 12.97 5.67
C ILE A 133 -5.93 13.59 5.85
N ILE A 134 -5.18 13.10 6.82
CA ILE A 134 -3.74 13.40 6.95
C ILE A 134 -2.96 12.19 6.44
N LYS A 135 -1.92 12.43 5.65
CA LYS A 135 -0.91 11.47 5.21
C LYS A 135 0.49 12.07 5.38
N PHE A 136 1.53 11.27 5.10
CA PHE A 136 2.92 11.72 5.25
C PHE A 136 3.68 11.67 3.94
N GLU A 137 4.61 12.62 3.75
CA GLU A 137 5.53 12.62 2.61
C GLU A 137 6.35 11.34 2.58
N GLY A 138 6.61 10.84 1.38
CA GLY A 138 7.36 9.60 1.17
C GLY A 138 6.56 8.31 1.36
N CYS A 139 5.43 8.34 2.09
CA CYS A 139 4.52 7.20 2.19
C CYS A 139 3.71 7.00 0.90
N TYR A 140 3.49 5.74 0.53
CA TYR A 140 2.68 5.35 -0.62
C TYR A 140 1.53 4.44 -0.19
N HIS A 141 0.31 4.85 -0.51
CA HIS A 141 -0.92 4.16 -0.10
C HIS A 141 -1.81 3.78 -1.29
N GLY A 142 -1.20 3.41 -2.41
CA GLY A 142 -1.93 3.14 -3.64
C GLY A 142 -2.25 4.39 -4.47
N HIS A 143 -3.15 4.25 -5.42
CA HIS A 143 -3.41 5.27 -6.44
C HIS A 143 -4.85 5.80 -6.46
N THR A 144 -5.55 5.79 -5.32
CA THR A 144 -6.82 6.51 -5.18
C THR A 144 -6.57 8.03 -5.15
N ASP A 145 -7.47 8.80 -5.75
CA ASP A 145 -7.33 10.25 -5.93
C ASP A 145 -7.01 11.00 -4.63
N SER A 146 -7.64 10.61 -3.52
CA SER A 146 -7.38 11.20 -2.19
C SER A 146 -5.93 11.04 -1.71
N LEU A 147 -5.16 10.09 -2.26
CA LEU A 147 -3.80 9.77 -1.83
C LEU A 147 -2.72 10.18 -2.85
N LEU A 148 -3.13 10.53 -4.08
CA LEU A 148 -2.26 11.08 -5.12
C LEU A 148 -2.08 12.60 -4.93
N VAL A 149 -1.66 12.99 -3.74
CA VAL A 149 -1.53 14.37 -3.27
C VAL A 149 -0.19 14.53 -2.59
N LYS A 150 0.45 15.68 -2.79
CA LYS A 150 1.69 16.10 -2.11
C LYS A 150 1.45 17.36 -1.30
N ALA A 151 2.37 17.73 -0.42
CA ALA A 151 2.32 18.99 0.31
C ALA A 151 2.25 20.19 -0.63
N GLY A 152 1.44 21.18 -0.29
CA GLY A 152 1.45 22.49 -0.93
C GLY A 152 2.54 23.39 -0.33
N SER A 153 2.67 24.63 -0.82
CA SER A 153 3.67 25.59 -0.35
C SER A 153 3.20 26.32 0.93
N GLY A 154 3.37 25.73 2.10
CA GLY A 154 3.08 26.36 3.41
C GLY A 154 2.62 25.38 4.48
N ALA A 155 2.76 25.77 5.75
CA ALA A 155 2.55 24.90 6.92
C ALA A 155 1.12 24.35 7.12
N LEU A 156 0.13 24.83 6.38
CA LEU A 156 -1.26 24.37 6.38
C LEU A 156 -1.85 24.33 4.96
N THR A 157 -1.02 24.16 3.96
CA THR A 157 -1.49 24.16 2.58
C THR A 157 -2.14 22.81 2.28
N PHE A 158 -3.41 22.85 1.93
CA PHE A 158 -4.10 21.70 1.36
C PHE A 158 -3.31 21.15 0.18
N GLY A 159 -3.37 19.84 0.01
CA GLY A 159 -2.53 19.14 -0.95
C GLY A 159 -2.71 19.59 -2.39
N VAL A 160 -1.66 19.42 -3.17
CA VAL A 160 -1.67 19.61 -4.64
C VAL A 160 -1.66 18.24 -5.29
N PRO A 161 -2.46 18.02 -6.35
CA PRO A 161 -2.44 16.76 -7.08
C PRO A 161 -1.03 16.39 -7.57
N THR A 162 -0.65 15.11 -7.43
CA THR A 162 0.59 14.57 -8.01
C THR A 162 0.36 13.91 -9.37
N SER A 163 -0.91 13.74 -9.75
CA SER A 163 -1.32 13.16 -11.03
C SER A 163 -2.23 14.13 -11.78
N PRO A 164 -2.03 14.36 -13.08
CA PRO A 164 -2.82 15.28 -13.88
C PRO A 164 -4.33 14.98 -13.91
N GLY A 165 -4.73 13.74 -13.63
CA GLY A 165 -6.13 13.32 -13.63
C GLY A 165 -6.86 13.55 -12.32
N VAL A 166 -6.18 13.96 -11.25
CA VAL A 166 -6.80 14.21 -9.94
C VAL A 166 -7.37 15.64 -9.90
N PRO A 167 -8.69 15.81 -9.70
CA PRO A 167 -9.29 17.15 -9.55
C PRO A 167 -8.70 17.89 -8.33
N THR A 168 -8.40 19.16 -8.51
CA THR A 168 -7.87 20.03 -7.43
C THR A 168 -8.81 20.08 -6.24
N ASP A 169 -10.12 20.02 -6.47
CA ASP A 169 -11.12 20.02 -5.41
C ASP A 169 -11.07 18.78 -4.51
N LEU A 170 -10.61 17.64 -5.00
CA LEU A 170 -10.40 16.45 -4.16
C LEU A 170 -9.12 16.58 -3.34
N ALA A 171 -8.08 17.16 -3.89
CA ALA A 171 -6.79 17.31 -3.21
C ALA A 171 -6.89 18.19 -1.94
N LYS A 172 -7.84 19.13 -1.88
CA LYS A 172 -8.05 20.00 -0.71
C LYS A 172 -8.50 19.27 0.56
N TYR A 173 -8.96 18.03 0.44
CA TYR A 173 -9.32 17.19 1.60
C TYR A 173 -8.18 16.31 2.11
N THR A 174 -6.96 16.47 1.57
CA THR A 174 -5.80 15.71 2.00
C THR A 174 -4.68 16.65 2.41
N VAL A 175 -4.25 16.53 3.67
CA VAL A 175 -3.12 17.25 4.22
C VAL A 175 -1.92 16.30 4.22
N THR A 176 -0.79 16.75 3.69
CA THR A 176 0.45 15.95 3.69
C THR A 176 1.45 16.60 4.64
N LEU A 177 1.93 15.83 5.61
CA LEU A 177 2.88 16.26 6.64
C LEU A 177 4.23 15.58 6.45
N THR A 178 5.27 16.14 7.06
CA THR A 178 6.59 15.52 7.12
C THR A 178 6.58 14.33 8.07
N TYR A 179 7.13 13.22 7.62
CA TYR A 179 7.22 11.99 8.43
C TYR A 179 8.17 12.19 9.60
N ASN A 180 7.79 11.74 10.81
CA ASN A 180 8.51 11.93 12.07
C ASN A 180 8.59 13.38 12.59
N ASP A 181 7.81 14.32 12.04
CA ASP A 181 7.74 15.69 12.56
C ASP A 181 6.58 15.84 13.54
N ILE A 182 6.90 15.71 14.84
CA ILE A 182 5.93 15.80 15.94
C ILE A 182 5.34 17.22 16.05
N HIS A 183 6.15 18.26 15.86
CA HIS A 183 5.70 19.63 15.97
C HIS A 183 4.68 19.98 14.88
N GLN A 184 4.97 19.62 13.62
CA GLN A 184 4.05 19.86 12.53
C GLN A 184 2.74 19.08 12.71
N LEU A 185 2.83 17.86 13.27
CA LEU A 185 1.66 17.04 13.57
C LEU A 185 0.78 17.69 14.64
N GLN A 186 1.36 18.15 15.76
CA GLN A 186 0.66 18.83 16.86
C GLN A 186 0.01 20.12 16.38
N ASP A 187 0.74 20.98 15.70
CA ASP A 187 0.24 22.24 15.14
C ASP A 187 -0.93 22.01 14.16
N THR A 188 -0.87 20.95 13.37
CA THR A 188 -1.95 20.61 12.45
C THR A 188 -3.21 20.20 13.21
N PHE A 189 -3.07 19.33 14.18
CA PHE A 189 -4.22 18.90 14.99
C PHE A 189 -4.82 20.03 15.83
N GLU A 190 -4.02 20.94 16.33
CA GLU A 190 -4.51 22.13 17.04
C GLU A 190 -5.42 22.98 16.15
N LYS A 191 -5.03 23.16 14.87
CA LYS A 191 -5.76 24.02 13.94
C LYS A 191 -6.98 23.36 13.29
N ILE A 192 -6.90 22.08 12.95
CA ILE A 192 -7.95 21.40 12.16
C ILE A 192 -8.37 20.02 12.69
N GLY A 193 -7.89 19.58 13.86
CA GLY A 193 -8.11 18.23 14.39
C GLY A 193 -9.58 17.82 14.47
N ASN A 194 -10.48 18.77 14.73
CA ASN A 194 -11.93 18.53 14.75
C ASN A 194 -12.55 18.25 13.35
N LYS A 195 -11.81 18.49 12.28
CA LYS A 195 -12.21 18.22 10.88
C LYS A 195 -11.53 16.98 10.30
N VAL A 196 -10.55 16.41 11.01
CA VAL A 196 -9.78 15.25 10.54
C VAL A 196 -10.59 13.98 10.73
N ALA A 197 -10.89 13.31 9.63
CA ALA A 197 -11.54 12.00 9.61
C ALA A 197 -10.56 10.89 9.99
N ALA A 198 -9.39 10.89 9.36
CA ALA A 198 -8.38 9.88 9.59
C ALA A 198 -6.96 10.41 9.36
N VAL A 199 -6.00 9.71 9.97
CA VAL A 199 -4.59 9.76 9.60
C VAL A 199 -4.20 8.41 9.05
N ILE A 200 -3.56 8.38 7.87
CA ILE A 200 -3.02 7.16 7.27
C ILE A 200 -1.49 7.23 7.24
N ILE A 201 -0.83 6.15 7.68
CA ILE A 201 0.63 6.09 7.82
C ILE A 201 1.13 4.66 7.57
N GLU A 202 2.28 4.52 6.91
CA GLU A 202 3.08 3.29 6.97
C GLU A 202 3.87 3.32 8.30
N PRO A 203 3.75 2.34 9.20
CA PRO A 203 4.52 2.34 10.47
C PRO A 203 6.04 2.24 10.24
N ILE A 204 6.44 1.62 9.13
CA ILE A 204 7.78 1.68 8.55
C ILE A 204 7.58 2.02 7.07
N ALA A 205 7.98 3.21 6.68
CA ALA A 205 7.77 3.72 5.33
C ALA A 205 8.72 3.04 4.33
N GLY A 206 8.22 2.01 3.64
CA GLY A 206 8.99 1.21 2.70
C GLY A 206 9.46 2.01 1.49
N ASN A 207 8.59 2.85 0.95
CA ASN A 207 8.84 3.59 -0.30
C ASN A 207 9.81 4.77 -0.17
N MET A 208 10.23 5.13 1.05
CA MET A 208 11.24 6.16 1.30
C MET A 208 12.52 5.60 1.91
N SER A 209 12.97 4.43 1.43
CA SER A 209 14.19 3.74 1.86
C SER A 209 14.10 3.14 3.27
N LEU A 210 12.95 2.61 3.64
CA LEU A 210 12.70 1.87 4.87
C LEU A 210 12.92 2.71 6.15
N VAL A 211 12.24 3.85 6.23
CA VAL A 211 12.31 4.76 7.38
C VAL A 211 11.27 4.34 8.42
N PRO A 212 11.67 3.96 9.66
CA PRO A 212 10.73 3.68 10.72
C PRO A 212 10.11 4.95 11.31
N GLY A 213 8.85 4.85 11.74
CA GLY A 213 8.27 5.86 12.60
C GLY A 213 8.92 5.84 13.99
N ASN A 214 9.37 6.99 14.48
CA ASN A 214 9.89 7.09 15.84
C ASN A 214 8.80 6.78 16.85
N GLN A 215 9.14 6.08 17.93
CA GLN A 215 8.16 5.66 18.95
C GLN A 215 7.38 6.85 19.52
N GLU A 216 8.06 7.97 19.81
CA GLU A 216 7.43 9.19 20.32
C GLU A 216 6.43 9.78 19.30
N PHE A 217 6.82 9.81 18.02
CA PHE A 217 5.94 10.25 16.93
C PHE A 217 4.68 9.38 16.80
N LEU A 218 4.84 8.05 16.83
CA LEU A 218 3.70 7.13 16.75
C LEU A 218 2.79 7.20 17.97
N ASN A 219 3.36 7.37 19.18
CA ASN A 219 2.58 7.59 20.40
C ASN A 219 1.80 8.91 20.33
N THR A 220 2.46 10.00 19.97
CA THR A 220 1.80 11.31 19.79
C THR A 220 0.68 11.23 18.76
N LEU A 221 0.91 10.56 17.67
CA LEU A 221 -0.10 10.34 16.62
C LEU A 221 -1.32 9.60 17.18
N ARG A 222 -1.10 8.53 17.96
CA ARG A 222 -2.20 7.78 18.61
C ARG A 222 -2.97 8.64 19.59
N GLU A 223 -2.26 9.41 20.43
CA GLU A 223 -2.88 10.32 21.42
C GLU A 223 -3.72 11.40 20.76
N LEU A 224 -3.21 12.05 19.73
CA LEU A 224 -3.93 13.08 18.97
C LEU A 224 -5.17 12.51 18.28
N CYS A 225 -5.06 11.33 17.64
CA CYS A 225 -6.20 10.67 17.06
C CYS A 225 -7.29 10.35 18.11
N ASN A 226 -6.90 9.87 19.29
CA ASN A 226 -7.83 9.60 20.40
C ASN A 226 -8.50 10.90 20.90
N LYS A 227 -7.72 11.93 21.17
CA LYS A 227 -8.20 13.25 21.65
C LYS A 227 -9.22 13.87 20.69
N HIS A 228 -8.95 13.80 19.39
CA HIS A 228 -9.79 14.40 18.37
C HIS A 228 -10.82 13.44 17.78
N LYS A 229 -10.87 12.18 18.24
CA LYS A 229 -11.77 11.14 17.72
C LYS A 229 -11.60 10.92 16.19
N SER A 230 -10.38 11.01 15.72
CA SER A 230 -9.99 10.68 14.35
C SER A 230 -9.59 9.20 14.26
N VAL A 231 -9.81 8.58 13.11
CA VAL A 231 -9.38 7.19 12.89
C VAL A 231 -7.88 7.15 12.56
N LEU A 232 -7.12 6.31 13.23
CA LEU A 232 -5.73 6.02 12.83
C LEU A 232 -5.71 4.77 11.96
N ILE A 233 -5.17 4.91 10.75
CA ILE A 233 -5.04 3.83 9.76
C ILE A 233 -3.56 3.50 9.63
N PHE A 234 -3.16 2.30 10.05
CA PHE A 234 -1.85 1.75 9.74
C PHE A 234 -1.91 1.02 8.40
N ASP A 235 -1.16 1.54 7.42
CA ASP A 235 -0.94 0.84 6.16
C ASP A 235 0.20 -0.16 6.34
N GLU A 236 -0.18 -1.41 6.46
CA GLU A 236 0.74 -2.52 6.66
C GLU A 236 0.88 -3.41 5.41
N VAL A 237 0.61 -2.86 4.23
CA VAL A 237 0.81 -3.59 2.96
C VAL A 237 2.24 -4.09 2.81
N MET A 238 3.23 -3.37 3.34
CA MET A 238 4.64 -3.78 3.34
C MET A 238 5.07 -4.48 4.63
N THR A 239 4.52 -4.11 5.76
CA THR A 239 5.00 -4.54 7.09
C THR A 239 4.21 -5.67 7.72
N GLY A 240 2.92 -5.79 7.41
CA GLY A 240 2.04 -6.81 7.99
C GLY A 240 2.53 -8.22 7.73
N PHE A 241 2.61 -9.04 8.78
CA PHE A 241 3.17 -10.40 8.77
C PHE A 241 4.63 -10.50 8.28
N ARG A 242 5.31 -9.35 8.15
CA ARG A 242 6.69 -9.27 7.68
C ARG A 242 7.67 -8.92 8.79
N VAL A 243 7.34 -7.91 9.58
CA VAL A 243 8.18 -7.43 10.69
C VAL A 243 7.82 -8.09 12.01
N ALA A 244 6.57 -8.53 12.15
CA ALA A 244 6.03 -9.24 13.29
C ALA A 244 4.81 -10.08 12.87
N LEU A 245 4.28 -10.89 13.80
CA LEU A 245 3.03 -11.65 13.57
C LEU A 245 1.77 -10.82 13.83
N GLY A 246 1.88 -9.66 14.45
CA GLY A 246 0.77 -8.77 14.77
C GLY A 246 1.18 -7.65 15.69
#